data_6490045b48b37b73632a85c111948403
#
_entry.id   6490045b48b37b73632a85c111948403
#
_cell.length_a   1.000
_cell.length_b   1.000
_cell.length_c   1.000
_cell.angle_alpha   90.00
_cell.angle_beta   90.00
_cell.angle_gamma   90.00
#
_symmetry.space_group_name_H-M   'P 1'
#
loop_
_entity.id
_entity.type
_entity.pdbx_description
1 polymer ?
#
loop_
_entity_poly.entity_id
_entity_poly.type
_entity_poly.pdbx_seq_one_letter_code
_entity_poly.pdbx_strand_id
1 'polypeptide(L)'
;VRAGYSRMDRVNELLRETISEILLREVKDPRIKFVTITEVKVSPDLRHCRVYYTVYGSEEDKRRVHEGLEKAAGFIRQEVNKRVRLRFIPEIEFEFDERIGKGMEVIRLLDQLEEK
;
A
#
# COMPACT_ATOMS: atom_id res chain seq x y z
N VAL A 1 -11.60 -3.65 -25.49
CA VAL A 1 -11.89 -2.71 -24.40
C VAL A 1 -12.32 -3.49 -23.18
N ARG A 2 -11.66 -3.26 -22.09
CA ARG A 2 -12.00 -3.94 -20.83
C ARG A 2 -13.11 -3.16 -20.13
N ALA A 3 -14.26 -3.78 -20.00
CA ALA A 3 -15.34 -3.22 -19.21
C ALA A 3 -14.86 -3.02 -17.78
N GLY A 4 -15.03 -1.82 -17.23
CA GLY A 4 -14.65 -1.51 -15.86
C GLY A 4 -13.26 -0.94 -15.65
N TYR A 5 -12.40 -0.90 -16.67
CA TYR A 5 -11.08 -0.26 -16.53
C TYR A 5 -11.19 1.23 -16.85
N SER A 6 -11.15 2.08 -15.83
CA SER A 6 -11.36 3.51 -15.96
C SER A 6 -10.06 4.31 -15.89
N ARG A 7 -10.19 5.63 -16.07
CA ARG A 7 -9.08 6.56 -15.85
C ARG A 7 -8.57 6.48 -14.41
N MET A 8 -9.49 6.33 -13.45
CA MET A 8 -9.12 6.20 -12.04
C MET A 8 -8.33 4.93 -11.78
N ASP A 9 -8.66 3.84 -12.47
CA ASP A 9 -7.89 2.60 -12.36
C ASP A 9 -6.44 2.80 -12.81
N ARG A 10 -6.24 3.56 -13.86
CA ARG A 10 -4.89 3.90 -14.35
C ARG A 10 -4.13 4.75 -13.34
N VAL A 11 -4.78 5.74 -12.75
CA VAL A 11 -4.17 6.59 -11.74
C VAL A 11 -3.79 5.74 -10.51
N ASN A 12 -4.70 4.89 -10.06
CA ASN A 12 -4.45 4.01 -8.92
C ASN A 12 -3.25 3.09 -9.17
N GLU A 13 -3.18 2.49 -10.35
CA GLU A 13 -2.07 1.61 -10.71
C GLU A 13 -0.75 2.36 -10.82
N LEU A 14 -0.75 3.53 -11.43
CA LEU A 14 0.44 4.36 -11.53
C LEU A 14 0.96 4.75 -10.16
N LEU A 15 0.07 5.16 -9.25
CA LEU A 15 0.46 5.50 -7.89
C LEU A 15 0.95 4.30 -7.12
N ARG A 16 0.33 3.14 -7.29
CA ARG A 16 0.79 1.91 -6.65
C ARG A 16 2.23 1.59 -7.03
N GLU A 17 2.54 1.64 -8.32
CA GLU A 17 3.89 1.38 -8.81
C GLU A 17 4.88 2.43 -8.31
N THR A 18 4.50 3.70 -8.38
CA THR A 18 5.37 4.81 -7.96
C THR A 18 5.68 4.75 -6.48
N ILE A 19 4.66 4.56 -5.64
CA ILE A 19 4.84 4.49 -4.19
C ILE A 19 5.65 3.26 -3.80
N SER A 20 5.39 2.11 -4.45
CA SER A 20 6.15 0.89 -4.20
C SER A 20 7.63 1.09 -4.49
N GLU A 21 7.95 1.75 -5.60
CA GLU A 21 9.32 2.04 -5.95
C GLU A 21 10.00 3.02 -4.96
N ILE A 22 9.28 4.05 -4.55
CA ILE A 22 9.79 5.00 -3.56
C ILE A 22 10.10 4.29 -2.24
N LEU A 23 9.20 3.43 -1.78
CA LEU A 23 9.42 2.66 -0.55
C LEU A 23 10.64 1.76 -0.66
N LEU A 24 10.80 1.11 -1.80
CA LEU A 24 11.89 0.18 -2.01
C LEU A 24 13.25 0.88 -2.08
N ARG A 25 13.33 2.00 -2.78
CA ARG A 25 14.60 2.63 -3.15
C ARG A 25 14.98 3.87 -2.35
N GLU A 26 13.98 4.64 -1.93
CA GLU A 26 14.24 5.97 -1.36
C GLU A 26 14.01 6.06 0.14
N VAL A 27 13.19 5.18 0.70
CA VAL A 27 12.90 5.21 2.12
C VAL A 27 13.86 4.30 2.87
N LYS A 28 14.67 4.88 3.75
CA LYS A 28 15.72 4.17 4.48
C LYS A 28 15.37 3.96 5.93
N ASP A 29 14.12 3.64 6.21
CA ASP A 29 13.68 3.35 7.57
C ASP A 29 13.72 1.83 7.79
N PRO A 30 14.50 1.32 8.75
CA PRO A 30 14.59 -0.11 8.98
C PRO A 30 13.27 -0.76 9.41
N ARG A 31 12.30 0.04 9.86
CA ARG A 31 10.96 -0.45 10.21
C ARG A 31 10.14 -0.83 8.99
N ILE A 32 10.47 -0.29 7.80
CA ILE A 32 9.71 -0.49 6.57
C ILE A 32 10.32 -1.59 5.71
N LYS A 33 10.74 -2.68 6.34
CA LYS A 33 11.24 -3.85 5.61
C LYS A 33 10.09 -4.79 5.29
N PHE A 34 10.13 -5.36 4.09
CA PHE A 34 9.18 -6.39 3.66
C PHE A 34 7.73 -5.92 3.58
N VAL A 35 7.54 -4.62 3.33
CA VAL A 35 6.22 -4.07 3.10
C VAL A 35 5.85 -4.28 1.64
N THR A 36 4.65 -4.80 1.40
CA THR A 36 4.10 -4.94 0.06
C THR A 36 2.86 -4.06 -0.05
N ILE A 37 2.83 -3.20 -1.06
CA ILE A 37 1.65 -2.39 -1.35
C ILE A 37 0.68 -3.26 -2.14
N THR A 38 -0.49 -3.49 -1.59
CA THR A 38 -1.48 -4.38 -2.20
C THR A 38 -2.46 -3.64 -3.10
N GLU A 39 -2.83 -2.43 -2.73
CA GLU A 39 -3.80 -1.65 -3.50
C GLU A 39 -3.64 -0.17 -3.18
N VAL A 40 -3.91 0.68 -4.15
CA VAL A 40 -3.97 2.12 -3.97
C VAL A 40 -5.33 2.61 -4.47
N LYS A 41 -6.02 3.38 -3.66
CA LYS A 41 -7.30 3.99 -4.02
C LYS A 41 -7.23 5.50 -3.83
N VAL A 42 -7.39 6.22 -4.93
CA VAL A 42 -7.44 7.68 -4.93
C VAL A 42 -8.89 8.11 -4.96
N SER A 43 -9.25 9.10 -4.15
CA SER A 43 -10.59 9.67 -4.17
C SER A 43 -10.87 10.35 -5.53
N PRO A 44 -12.15 10.43 -5.94
CA PRO A 44 -12.49 11.03 -7.25
C PRO A 44 -12.01 12.47 -7.42
N ASP A 45 -11.90 13.23 -6.34
CA ASP A 45 -11.39 14.61 -6.37
C ASP A 45 -9.86 14.68 -6.36
N LEU A 46 -9.17 13.53 -6.32
CA LEU A 46 -7.71 13.39 -6.28
C LEU A 46 -7.05 13.98 -5.03
N ARG A 47 -7.81 14.21 -3.97
CA ARG A 47 -7.27 14.84 -2.76
C ARG A 47 -6.76 13.85 -1.73
N HIS A 48 -7.27 12.62 -1.76
CA HIS A 48 -6.90 11.58 -0.80
C HIS A 48 -6.47 10.33 -1.53
N CYS A 49 -5.39 9.73 -1.05
CA CYS A 49 -4.86 8.49 -1.59
C CYS A 49 -4.71 7.51 -0.42
N ARG A 50 -5.50 6.45 -0.44
CA ARG A 50 -5.39 5.38 0.55
C ARG A 50 -4.51 4.28 -0.01
N VAL A 51 -3.45 3.97 0.72
CA VAL A 51 -2.47 2.96 0.32
C VAL A 51 -2.59 1.78 1.25
N TYR A 52 -3.06 0.67 0.72
CA TYR A 52 -3.18 -0.59 1.47
C TYR A 52 -1.88 -1.35 1.37
N TYR A 53 -1.45 -1.88 2.48
CA TYR A 53 -0.19 -2.62 2.53
C TYR A 53 -0.35 -3.87 3.38
N THR A 54 0.55 -4.81 3.17
CA THR A 54 0.71 -5.96 4.04
C THR A 54 2.17 -6.07 4.44
N VAL A 55 2.39 -6.68 5.59
CA VAL A 55 3.72 -6.94 6.12
C VAL A 55 3.70 -8.29 6.81
N TYR A 56 4.77 -9.03 6.63
CA TYR A 56 4.93 -10.32 7.29
C TYR A 56 5.55 -10.11 8.67
N GLY A 57 4.87 -10.60 9.70
CA GLY A 57 5.38 -10.48 11.06
C GLY A 57 4.28 -10.47 12.12
N SER A 58 4.69 -10.17 13.34
CA SER A 58 3.79 -10.09 14.51
C SER A 58 2.97 -8.81 14.50
N GLU A 59 2.04 -8.70 15.45
CA GLU A 59 1.28 -7.46 15.64
C GLU A 59 2.21 -6.29 15.98
N GLU A 60 3.28 -6.56 16.74
CA GLU A 60 4.29 -5.56 17.06
C GLU A 60 5.01 -5.08 15.80
N ASP A 61 5.36 -6.01 14.91
CA ASP A 61 6.00 -5.66 13.63
C ASP A 61 5.08 -4.81 12.78
N LYS A 62 3.79 -5.15 12.72
CA LYS A 62 2.79 -4.38 11.99
C LYS A 62 2.70 -2.95 12.51
N ARG A 63 2.70 -2.79 13.82
CA ARG A 63 2.63 -1.47 14.45
C ARG A 63 3.85 -0.62 14.12
N ARG A 64 5.04 -1.20 14.21
CA ARG A 64 6.30 -0.52 13.88
C ARG A 64 6.33 -0.08 12.42
N VAL A 65 5.90 -0.96 11.53
CA VAL A 65 5.83 -0.63 10.10
C VAL A 65 4.87 0.52 9.87
N HIS A 66 3.70 0.47 10.48
CA HIS A 66 2.70 1.53 10.33
C HIS A 66 3.24 2.89 10.80
N GLU A 67 3.91 2.92 11.95
CA GLU A 67 4.55 4.15 12.44
C GLU A 67 5.58 4.68 11.46
N GLY A 68 6.39 3.79 10.90
CA GLY A 68 7.39 4.16 9.91
C GLY A 68 6.77 4.74 8.65
N LEU A 69 5.70 4.12 8.16
CA LEU A 69 4.99 4.59 6.97
C LEU A 69 4.34 5.96 7.21
N GLU A 70 3.75 6.17 8.37
CA GLU A 70 3.16 7.47 8.70
C GLU A 70 4.22 8.57 8.73
N LYS A 71 5.38 8.29 9.30
CA LYS A 71 6.47 9.27 9.31
C LYS A 71 7.03 9.54 7.93
N ALA A 72 7.03 8.54 7.06
CA ALA A 72 7.53 8.67 5.70
C ALA A 72 6.51 9.30 4.75
N ALA A 73 5.24 9.43 5.14
CA ALA A 73 4.17 9.86 4.25
C ALA A 73 4.44 11.20 3.57
N GLY A 74 4.97 12.17 4.31
CA GLY A 74 5.31 13.50 3.76
C GLY A 74 6.39 13.41 2.70
N PHE A 75 7.44 12.65 2.96
CA PHE A 75 8.51 12.41 2.00
C PHE A 75 7.99 11.70 0.74
N ILE A 76 7.18 10.67 0.94
CA ILE A 76 6.59 9.91 -0.17
C ILE A 76 5.72 10.84 -1.04
N ARG A 77 4.92 11.68 -0.41
CA ARG A 77 4.07 12.64 -1.12
C ARG A 77 4.90 13.59 -1.98
N GLN A 78 6.01 14.10 -1.46
CA GLN A 78 6.90 14.96 -2.20
C GLN A 78 7.53 14.24 -3.39
N GLU A 79 7.93 12.98 -3.21
CA GLU A 79 8.53 12.19 -4.27
C GLU A 79 7.51 11.81 -5.34
N VAL A 80 6.27 11.55 -4.95
CA VAL A 80 5.17 11.34 -5.90
C VAL A 80 4.99 12.60 -6.76
N ASN A 81 5.01 13.77 -6.13
CA ASN A 81 4.86 15.04 -6.84
C ASN A 81 5.95 15.24 -7.91
N LYS A 82 7.15 14.80 -7.64
CA LYS A 82 8.26 14.93 -8.59
C LYS A 82 8.13 13.98 -9.79
N ARG A 83 7.49 12.84 -9.60
CA ARG A 83 7.47 11.75 -10.58
C ARG A 83 6.18 11.62 -11.35
N VAL A 84 5.07 12.08 -10.79
CA VAL A 84 3.74 11.93 -11.38
C VAL A 84 3.11 13.31 -11.53
N ARG A 85 2.59 13.58 -12.73
CA ARG A 85 1.88 14.83 -12.98
C ARG A 85 0.40 14.65 -12.70
N LEU A 86 -0.01 15.09 -11.53
CA LEU A 86 -1.41 15.10 -11.13
C LEU A 86 -1.86 16.53 -10.91
N ARG A 87 -3.15 16.77 -11.13
CA ARG A 87 -3.74 18.09 -10.90
C ARG A 87 -3.60 18.54 -9.46
N PHE A 88 -3.78 17.59 -8.54
CA PHE A 88 -3.57 17.79 -7.12
C PHE A 88 -2.67 16.67 -6.63
N ILE A 89 -1.85 16.97 -5.61
CA ILE A 89 -1.07 15.95 -4.94
C ILE A 89 -1.89 15.43 -3.78
N PRO A 90 -2.33 14.18 -3.83
CA PRO A 90 -3.21 13.68 -2.79
C PRO A 90 -2.47 13.51 -1.47
N GLU A 91 -3.20 13.64 -0.39
CA GLU A 91 -2.71 13.24 0.91
C GLU A 91 -2.68 11.72 0.96
N ILE A 92 -1.58 11.17 1.47
CA ILE A 92 -1.35 9.74 1.51
C ILE A 92 -1.63 9.20 2.90
N GLU A 93 -2.51 8.22 2.98
CA GLU A 93 -2.82 7.50 4.21
C GLU A 93 -2.53 6.02 4.00
N PHE A 94 -1.82 5.42 4.94
CA PHE A 94 -1.50 4.00 4.90
C PHE A 94 -2.47 3.21 5.76
N GLU A 95 -2.92 2.07 5.24
CA GLU A 95 -3.83 1.19 5.96
C GLU A 95 -3.43 -0.26 5.74
N PHE A 96 -3.35 -1.03 6.81
CA PHE A 96 -3.06 -2.46 6.70
C PHE A 96 -4.20 -3.17 5.98
N ASP A 97 -3.87 -4.03 5.03
CA ASP A 97 -4.87 -4.76 4.25
C ASP A 97 -5.33 -6.00 5.00
N GLU A 98 -6.44 -5.84 5.71
CA GLU A 98 -7.06 -6.91 6.50
C GLU A 98 -7.54 -8.08 5.65
N ARG A 99 -7.89 -7.82 4.40
CA ARG A 99 -8.43 -8.85 3.50
C ARG A 99 -7.43 -9.96 3.24
N ILE A 100 -6.17 -9.61 3.05
CA ILE A 100 -5.10 -10.59 2.76
C ILE A 100 -4.80 -11.40 4.01
N GLY A 101 -4.77 -10.75 5.18
CA GLY A 101 -4.56 -11.44 6.44
C GLY A 101 -5.62 -12.51 6.70
N LYS A 102 -6.88 -12.18 6.48
CA LYS A 102 -7.99 -13.12 6.63
C LYS A 102 -7.92 -14.28 5.65
N GLY A 103 -7.56 -14.00 4.39
CA GLY A 103 -7.38 -15.04 3.39
C GLY A 103 -6.29 -16.03 3.77
N MET A 104 -5.17 -15.54 4.29
CA MET A 104 -4.07 -16.38 4.74
C MET A 104 -4.47 -17.26 5.92
N GLU A 105 -5.26 -16.74 6.85
CA GLU A 105 -5.79 -17.52 7.97
C GLU A 105 -6.68 -18.67 7.51
N VAL A 106 -7.56 -18.42 6.56
CA VAL A 106 -8.45 -19.44 6.01
C VAL A 106 -7.63 -20.56 5.34
N ILE A 107 -6.64 -20.20 4.54
CA ILE A 107 -5.76 -21.16 3.87
C ILE A 107 -5.02 -22.00 4.91
N ARG A 108 -4.52 -21.38 5.96
CA ARG A 108 -3.82 -22.09 7.03
C ARG A 108 -4.71 -23.09 7.74
N LEU A 109 -5.95 -22.72 8.03
CA LEU A 109 -6.92 -23.61 8.65
C LEU A 109 -7.25 -24.79 7.74
N LEU A 110 -7.41 -24.58 6.45
CA LEU A 110 -7.67 -25.63 5.48
C LEU A 110 -6.50 -26.62 5.41
N ASP A 111 -5.27 -26.12 5.41
CA ASP A 111 -4.07 -26.95 5.41
C ASP A 111 -4.00 -27.83 6.65
N GLN A 112 -4.35 -27.28 7.82
CA GLN A 112 -4.40 -28.04 9.06
C GLN A 112 -5.42 -29.16 9.01
N LEU A 113 -6.57 -28.91 8.37
CA LEU A 113 -7.61 -29.94 8.22
C LEU A 113 -7.20 -31.05 7.28
N GLU A 114 -6.43 -30.74 6.25
CA GLU A 114 -5.95 -31.73 5.28
C GLU A 114 -4.84 -32.63 5.86
N GLU A 115 -4.09 -32.16 6.83
CA GLU A 115 -3.02 -32.92 7.47
C GLU A 115 -3.52 -34.03 8.39
N LYS A 116 -4.81 -34.06 8.66
CA LYS A 116 -5.41 -35.10 9.44
C LYS A 116 -6.03 -36.16 8.56
#